data_59b4bd07283d942f248526b53c179a2c
#
_entry.id   59b4bd07283d942f248526b53c179a2c
#
_cell.length_a   1.000
_cell.length_b   1.000
_cell.length_c   1.000
_cell.angle_alpha   90.00
_cell.angle_beta   90.00
_cell.angle_gamma   90.00
#
_symmetry.space_group_name_H-M   'P 1'
#
loop_
_entity.id
_entity.type
_entity.pdbx_description
1 polymer ?
#
loop_
_entity_poly.entity_id
_entity_poly.type
_entity_poly.pdbx_seq_one_letter_code
_entity_poly.pdbx_strand_id
1 'polypeptide(L)'
;MGYPRFAGRGRTFVYVLPCREADILKVGFSRDPLDRLRTLHRRFFEFFDLDRGLLIETDHLRDARRIERLFITTLAADRAPAPLAVRQSAAGHTEWFRGVSPAAEALARQVCTEQGYPLHAPLGAWLRERLNDSSGLLYDWSARMLEMIEYAHFNAAPDPGWRLGEKALRDALDACVALDLELRALVPAAVFAWYHGDGHFGSG
;
A
#
# COMPACT_ATOMS: atom_id res chain seq x y z
N MET A 1 15.18 5.99 -6.78
CA MET A 1 15.35 4.80 -5.93
C MET A 1 13.96 4.31 -5.53
N GLY A 2 13.63 3.01 -5.78
CA GLY A 2 12.31 2.46 -5.44
C GLY A 2 12.16 2.18 -3.94
N TYR A 3 10.91 2.12 -3.48
CA TYR A 3 10.59 1.64 -2.12
C TYR A 3 11.14 0.23 -1.88
N PRO A 4 11.45 -0.13 -0.62
CA PRO A 4 11.80 -1.50 -0.29
C PRO A 4 10.66 -2.45 -0.68
N ARG A 5 11.00 -3.58 -1.30
CA ARG A 5 10.02 -4.60 -1.71
C ARG A 5 9.85 -5.61 -0.58
N PHE A 6 8.60 -5.88 -0.25
CA PHE A 6 8.21 -6.79 0.83
C PHE A 6 7.54 -8.06 0.30
N ALA A 7 8.02 -8.56 -0.86
CA ALA A 7 7.44 -9.72 -1.52
C ALA A 7 7.34 -10.93 -0.58
N GLY A 8 6.15 -11.46 -0.42
CA GLY A 8 5.91 -12.70 0.30
C GLY A 8 6.58 -13.87 -0.44
N ARG A 9 7.26 -14.74 0.28
CA ARG A 9 8.02 -15.91 -0.22
C ARG A 9 7.16 -16.83 -1.11
N GLY A 10 7.01 -16.50 -2.40
CA GLY A 10 6.25 -17.29 -3.38
C GLY A 10 4.72 -17.16 -3.31
N ARG A 11 4.17 -16.51 -2.30
CA ARG A 11 2.72 -16.34 -2.08
C ARG A 11 2.14 -15.24 -2.94
N THR A 12 0.84 -15.33 -3.20
CA THR A 12 0.07 -14.30 -3.92
C THR A 12 -1.17 -13.97 -3.09
N PHE A 13 -1.49 -12.68 -3.01
CA PHE A 13 -2.59 -12.19 -2.20
C PHE A 13 -3.67 -11.59 -3.10
N VAL A 14 -4.92 -12.02 -2.92
CA VAL A 14 -6.07 -11.31 -3.48
C VAL A 14 -6.50 -10.27 -2.46
N TYR A 15 -6.63 -9.03 -2.90
CA TYR A 15 -7.04 -7.93 -2.05
C TYR A 15 -8.45 -7.45 -2.39
N VAL A 16 -9.20 -7.06 -1.37
CA VAL A 16 -10.43 -6.27 -1.47
C VAL A 16 -10.19 -4.97 -0.74
N LEU A 17 -10.23 -3.87 -1.46
CA LEU A 17 -9.83 -2.54 -0.99
C LEU A 17 -10.99 -1.56 -1.11
N PRO A 18 -11.82 -1.37 -0.08
CA PRO A 18 -12.79 -0.29 -0.03
C PRO A 18 -12.10 1.07 -0.02
N CYS A 19 -12.67 2.06 -0.73
CA CYS A 19 -12.25 3.45 -0.62
C CYS A 19 -12.84 4.08 0.65
N ARG A 20 -12.10 5.01 1.29
CA ARG A 20 -12.53 5.67 2.53
C ARG A 20 -13.69 6.64 2.29
N GLU A 21 -13.56 7.48 1.26
CA GLU A 21 -14.47 8.59 1.00
C GLU A 21 -15.56 8.28 -0.04
N ALA A 22 -15.59 7.07 -0.58
CA ALA A 22 -16.55 6.68 -1.61
C ALA A 22 -16.99 5.23 -1.42
N ASP A 23 -18.25 4.95 -1.71
CA ASP A 23 -18.78 3.58 -1.72
C ASP A 23 -18.35 2.82 -2.99
N ILE A 24 -17.03 2.74 -3.16
CA ILE A 24 -16.34 2.05 -4.24
C ILE A 24 -15.27 1.16 -3.61
N LEU A 25 -15.11 -0.03 -4.14
CA LEU A 25 -14.02 -0.92 -3.79
C LEU A 25 -13.27 -1.44 -5.01
N LYS A 26 -12.02 -1.83 -4.80
CA LYS A 26 -11.22 -2.53 -5.81
C LYS A 26 -10.93 -3.95 -5.36
N VAL A 27 -11.06 -4.88 -6.30
CA VAL A 27 -10.54 -6.25 -6.17
C VAL A 27 -9.32 -6.39 -7.09
N GLY A 28 -8.38 -7.24 -6.73
CA GLY A 28 -7.22 -7.57 -7.55
C GLY A 28 -6.26 -8.48 -6.79
N PHE A 29 -5.13 -8.79 -7.38
CA PHE A 29 -4.11 -9.59 -6.70
C PHE A 29 -2.70 -9.02 -6.87
N SER A 30 -1.80 -9.39 -5.94
CA SER A 30 -0.38 -9.01 -6.00
C SER A 30 0.45 -10.01 -5.20
N ARG A 31 1.74 -10.14 -5.54
CA ARG A 31 2.75 -10.79 -4.70
C ARG A 31 3.30 -9.87 -3.62
N ASP A 32 3.19 -8.56 -3.85
CA ASP A 32 3.55 -7.52 -2.89
C ASP A 32 2.37 -6.55 -2.75
N PRO A 33 1.47 -6.78 -1.77
CA PRO A 33 0.32 -5.91 -1.55
C PRO A 33 0.68 -4.47 -1.22
N LEU A 34 1.76 -4.24 -0.46
CA LEU A 34 2.17 -2.89 -0.06
C LEU A 34 2.67 -2.08 -1.28
N ASP A 35 3.50 -2.68 -2.13
CA ASP A 35 3.95 -2.04 -3.38
C ASP A 35 2.75 -1.77 -4.30
N ARG A 36 1.80 -2.71 -4.37
CA ARG A 36 0.58 -2.55 -5.15
C ARG A 36 -0.30 -1.40 -4.66
N LEU A 37 -0.51 -1.27 -3.35
CA LEU A 37 -1.25 -0.17 -2.74
C LEU A 37 -0.63 1.19 -3.10
N ARG A 38 0.69 1.32 -2.97
CA ARG A 38 1.45 2.53 -3.35
C ARG A 38 1.35 2.85 -4.84
N THR A 39 1.32 1.82 -5.69
CA THR A 39 1.15 1.97 -7.14
C THR A 39 -0.24 2.47 -7.50
N LEU A 40 -1.27 1.98 -6.81
CA LEU A 40 -2.66 2.44 -6.97
C LEU A 40 -2.82 3.88 -6.52
N HIS A 41 -2.35 4.20 -5.33
CA HIS A 41 -2.40 5.56 -4.79
C HIS A 41 -1.23 5.79 -3.83
N ARG A 42 -0.45 6.89 -4.01
CA ARG A 42 0.75 7.16 -3.18
C ARG A 42 0.43 7.24 -1.70
N ARG A 43 -0.67 7.92 -1.36
CA ARG A 43 -1.21 8.02 0.00
C ARG A 43 -2.34 7.00 0.18
N PHE A 44 -2.03 5.72 -0.05
CA PHE A 44 -3.00 4.62 0.01
C PHE A 44 -3.70 4.52 1.37
N PHE A 45 -3.01 4.90 2.44
CA PHE A 45 -3.50 4.89 3.82
C PHE A 45 -4.58 5.95 4.09
N GLU A 46 -4.69 6.98 3.26
CA GLU A 46 -5.78 7.96 3.27
C GLU A 46 -6.89 7.56 2.30
N PHE A 47 -6.49 6.99 1.17
CA PHE A 47 -7.41 6.69 0.07
C PHE A 47 -8.23 5.42 0.29
N PHE A 48 -7.61 4.34 0.79
CA PHE A 48 -8.30 3.10 1.09
C PHE A 48 -8.64 3.01 2.59
N ASP A 49 -9.78 2.39 2.87
CA ASP A 49 -10.18 2.01 4.22
C ASP A 49 -9.45 0.73 4.64
N LEU A 50 -8.32 0.89 5.33
CA LEU A 50 -7.47 -0.23 5.75
C LEU A 50 -8.09 -1.06 6.88
N ASP A 51 -9.08 -0.53 7.60
CA ASP A 51 -9.80 -1.25 8.65
C ASP A 51 -10.82 -2.22 8.07
N ARG A 52 -11.37 -1.89 6.89
CA ARG A 52 -12.31 -2.73 6.15
C ARG A 52 -11.66 -3.50 5.00
N GLY A 53 -10.44 -3.14 4.62
CA GLY A 53 -9.64 -3.85 3.63
C GLY A 53 -9.26 -5.25 4.12
N LEU A 54 -9.13 -6.20 3.19
CA LEU A 54 -8.75 -7.57 3.49
C LEU A 54 -7.86 -8.19 2.41
N LEU A 55 -7.12 -9.24 2.80
CA LEU A 55 -6.32 -10.07 1.90
C LEU A 55 -6.69 -11.54 2.05
N ILE A 56 -6.81 -12.23 0.93
CA ILE A 56 -6.87 -13.71 0.85
C ILE A 56 -5.48 -14.17 0.42
N GLU A 57 -4.81 -14.96 1.25
CA GLU A 57 -3.49 -15.49 0.95
C GLU A 57 -3.59 -16.79 0.17
N THR A 58 -2.86 -16.92 -0.94
CA THR A 58 -2.83 -18.11 -1.78
C THR A 58 -1.39 -18.56 -2.05
N ASP A 59 -1.17 -19.88 -2.17
CA ASP A 59 0.15 -20.43 -2.48
C ASP A 59 0.54 -20.23 -3.95
N HIS A 60 -0.45 -20.12 -4.85
CA HIS A 60 -0.20 -20.05 -6.27
C HIS A 60 -0.93 -18.89 -6.96
N LEU A 61 -0.26 -18.29 -7.93
CA LEU A 61 -0.83 -17.25 -8.78
C LEU A 61 -2.12 -17.68 -9.50
N ARG A 62 -2.22 -18.95 -9.89
CA ARG A 62 -3.43 -19.51 -10.53
C ARG A 62 -4.66 -19.41 -9.63
N ASP A 63 -4.47 -19.65 -8.32
CA ASP A 63 -5.55 -19.61 -7.35
C ASP A 63 -6.00 -18.16 -7.10
N ALA A 64 -5.04 -17.23 -6.97
CA ALA A 64 -5.35 -15.81 -6.88
C ALA A 64 -6.15 -15.31 -8.10
N ARG A 65 -5.74 -15.67 -9.31
CA ARG A 65 -6.48 -15.32 -10.54
C ARG A 65 -7.88 -15.92 -10.59
N ARG A 66 -8.04 -17.15 -10.10
CA ARG A 66 -9.35 -17.82 -10.03
C ARG A 66 -10.28 -17.10 -9.06
N ILE A 67 -9.76 -16.72 -7.89
CA ILE A 67 -10.53 -15.99 -6.88
C ILE A 67 -10.88 -14.60 -7.38
N GLU A 68 -9.92 -13.82 -7.93
CA GLU A 68 -10.20 -12.52 -8.53
C GLU A 68 -11.30 -12.62 -9.60
N ARG A 69 -11.22 -13.61 -10.50
CA ARG A 69 -12.25 -13.83 -11.52
C ARG A 69 -13.62 -14.14 -10.92
N LEU A 70 -13.66 -14.91 -9.83
CA LEU A 70 -14.89 -15.17 -9.09
C LEU A 70 -15.54 -13.86 -8.60
N PHE A 71 -14.76 -12.96 -7.99
CA PHE A 71 -15.25 -11.63 -7.59
C PHE A 71 -15.78 -10.83 -8.78
N ILE A 72 -14.99 -10.77 -9.88
CA ILE A 72 -15.37 -10.03 -11.09
C ILE A 72 -16.66 -10.53 -11.70
N THR A 73 -16.91 -11.84 -11.67
CA THR A 73 -18.12 -12.43 -12.22
C THR A 73 -19.32 -12.29 -11.28
N THR A 74 -19.11 -12.50 -9.99
CA THR A 74 -20.19 -12.39 -8.98
C THR A 74 -20.68 -10.96 -8.84
N LEU A 75 -19.78 -9.97 -8.91
CA LEU A 75 -20.10 -8.55 -8.73
C LEU A 75 -20.26 -7.81 -10.07
N ALA A 76 -20.44 -8.52 -11.17
CA ALA A 76 -20.42 -7.94 -12.52
C ALA A 76 -21.49 -6.85 -12.75
N ALA A 77 -22.64 -6.94 -12.08
CA ALA A 77 -23.73 -5.96 -12.18
C ALA A 77 -23.40 -4.60 -11.55
N ASP A 78 -22.45 -4.59 -10.59
CA ASP A 78 -22.12 -3.43 -9.76
C ASP A 78 -20.77 -2.81 -10.15
N ARG A 79 -20.31 -3.06 -11.37
CA ARG A 79 -19.05 -2.48 -11.88
C ARG A 79 -19.11 -0.96 -11.88
N ALA A 80 -18.00 -0.34 -11.48
CA ALA A 80 -17.80 1.09 -11.47
C ALA A 80 -16.53 1.50 -12.21
N PRO A 81 -16.42 2.72 -12.72
CA PRO A 81 -15.15 3.24 -13.20
C PRO A 81 -14.17 3.41 -12.01
N ALA A 82 -12.88 3.32 -12.32
CA ALA A 82 -11.84 3.66 -11.36
C ALA A 82 -11.98 5.13 -10.92
N PRO A 83 -11.78 5.45 -9.63
CA PRO A 83 -11.71 6.83 -9.18
C PRO A 83 -10.62 7.62 -9.93
N LEU A 84 -10.88 8.91 -10.22
CA LEU A 84 -9.94 9.77 -10.97
C LEU A 84 -8.57 9.95 -10.30
N ALA A 85 -8.51 9.78 -8.98
CA ALA A 85 -7.27 9.86 -8.21
C ALA A 85 -6.33 8.66 -8.46
N VAL A 86 -6.84 7.55 -9.02
CA VAL A 86 -6.04 6.37 -9.35
C VAL A 86 -5.41 6.55 -10.72
N ARG A 87 -4.09 6.27 -10.81
CA ARG A 87 -3.36 6.36 -12.08
C ARG A 87 -3.94 5.37 -13.09
N GLN A 88 -4.22 5.82 -14.31
CA GLN A 88 -4.77 4.98 -15.38
C GLN A 88 -3.96 3.71 -15.64
N SER A 89 -2.63 3.81 -15.63
CA SER A 89 -1.72 2.66 -15.81
C SER A 89 -1.82 1.59 -14.72
N ALA A 90 -2.35 1.93 -13.55
CA ALA A 90 -2.51 1.03 -12.41
C ALA A 90 -3.96 0.65 -12.14
N ALA A 91 -4.92 1.38 -12.72
CA ALA A 91 -6.33 1.30 -12.33
C ALA A 91 -6.97 -0.07 -12.61
N GLY A 92 -6.67 -0.71 -13.76
CA GLY A 92 -7.51 -1.81 -14.26
C GLY A 92 -8.92 -1.32 -14.62
N HIS A 93 -9.59 -1.99 -15.55
CA HIS A 93 -10.87 -1.49 -16.05
C HIS A 93 -12.09 -2.28 -15.52
N THR A 94 -11.88 -3.48 -14.98
CA THR A 94 -12.97 -4.43 -14.67
C THR A 94 -13.07 -4.78 -13.19
N GLU A 95 -12.18 -4.26 -12.35
CA GLU A 95 -11.99 -4.71 -10.98
C GLU A 95 -12.44 -3.67 -9.93
N TRP A 96 -13.23 -2.67 -10.37
CA TRP A 96 -13.84 -1.67 -9.49
C TRP A 96 -15.35 -1.89 -9.39
N PHE A 97 -15.90 -1.77 -8.18
CA PHE A 97 -17.30 -2.06 -7.88
C PHE A 97 -17.85 -1.00 -6.92
N ARG A 98 -19.18 -0.76 -7.00
CA ARG A 98 -19.88 0.22 -6.16
C ARG A 98 -21.00 -0.44 -5.37
N GLY A 99 -21.18 -0.03 -4.08
CA GLY A 99 -22.32 -0.43 -3.27
C GLY A 99 -22.28 -1.86 -2.74
N VAL A 100 -21.16 -2.57 -2.91
CA VAL A 100 -21.07 -4.03 -2.66
C VAL A 100 -20.06 -4.43 -1.60
N SER A 101 -19.58 -3.50 -0.78
CA SER A 101 -18.57 -3.82 0.23
C SER A 101 -18.97 -4.97 1.16
N PRO A 102 -20.22 -5.05 1.70
CA PRO A 102 -20.64 -6.19 2.52
C PRO A 102 -20.68 -7.52 1.75
N ALA A 103 -21.13 -7.49 0.50
CA ALA A 103 -21.19 -8.68 -0.34
C ALA A 103 -19.79 -9.20 -0.71
N ALA A 104 -18.86 -8.29 -1.01
CA ALA A 104 -17.48 -8.63 -1.27
C ALA A 104 -16.78 -9.23 -0.04
N GLU A 105 -17.01 -8.68 1.15
CA GLU A 105 -16.49 -9.24 2.40
C GLU A 105 -17.07 -10.63 2.66
N ALA A 106 -18.38 -10.83 2.52
CA ALA A 106 -19.02 -12.13 2.69
C ALA A 106 -18.45 -13.17 1.73
N LEU A 107 -18.28 -12.80 0.45
CA LEU A 107 -17.68 -13.67 -0.56
C LEU A 107 -16.24 -14.06 -0.21
N ALA A 108 -15.43 -13.10 0.28
CA ALA A 108 -14.07 -13.38 0.72
C ALA A 108 -14.02 -14.40 1.85
N ARG A 109 -14.87 -14.20 2.89
CA ARG A 109 -14.97 -15.11 4.02
C ARG A 109 -15.45 -16.51 3.60
N GLN A 110 -16.44 -16.57 2.71
CA GLN A 110 -16.93 -17.83 2.16
C GLN A 110 -15.81 -18.58 1.43
N VAL A 111 -15.11 -17.95 0.49
CA VAL A 111 -14.00 -18.56 -0.27
C VAL A 111 -12.91 -19.08 0.67
N CYS A 112 -12.54 -18.31 1.69
CA CYS A 112 -11.53 -18.71 2.66
C CYS A 112 -11.98 -19.94 3.46
N THR A 113 -13.23 -19.95 3.93
CA THR A 113 -13.79 -21.07 4.69
C THR A 113 -13.89 -22.35 3.86
N GLU A 114 -14.40 -22.24 2.63
CA GLU A 114 -14.62 -23.41 1.74
C GLU A 114 -13.31 -24.00 1.20
N GLN A 115 -12.29 -23.18 0.98
CA GLN A 115 -11.06 -23.61 0.30
C GLN A 115 -9.83 -23.61 1.22
N GLY A 116 -9.99 -23.24 2.49
CA GLY A 116 -8.92 -23.28 3.49
C GLY A 116 -7.84 -22.19 3.32
N TYR A 117 -8.14 -21.10 2.61
CA TYR A 117 -7.19 -19.99 2.46
C TYR A 117 -7.15 -19.10 3.71
N PRO A 118 -5.96 -18.69 4.17
CA PRO A 118 -5.85 -17.68 5.21
C PRO A 118 -6.48 -16.34 4.77
N LEU A 119 -7.28 -15.76 5.66
CA LEU A 119 -7.87 -14.43 5.51
C LEU A 119 -7.20 -13.48 6.50
N HIS A 120 -6.61 -12.41 5.97
CA HIS A 120 -6.06 -11.32 6.77
C HIS A 120 -7.02 -10.12 6.74
N ALA A 121 -7.65 -9.85 7.87
CA ALA A 121 -8.57 -8.74 8.10
C ALA A 121 -8.45 -8.27 9.56
N PRO A 122 -8.28 -6.98 9.83
CA PRO A 122 -8.16 -5.89 8.86
C PRO A 122 -6.83 -5.86 8.11
N LEU A 123 -6.83 -5.29 6.91
CA LEU A 123 -5.63 -5.11 6.09
C LEU A 123 -4.56 -4.28 6.82
N GLY A 124 -4.96 -3.24 7.57
CA GLY A 124 -4.06 -2.39 8.33
C GLY A 124 -3.21 -3.18 9.33
N ALA A 125 -3.78 -4.18 10.01
CA ALA A 125 -3.04 -5.02 10.95
C ALA A 125 -1.95 -5.86 10.23
N TRP A 126 -2.30 -6.45 9.08
CA TRP A 126 -1.34 -7.20 8.26
C TRP A 126 -0.20 -6.31 7.74
N LEU A 127 -0.51 -5.09 7.28
CA LEU A 127 0.50 -4.13 6.81
C LEU A 127 1.43 -3.70 7.95
N ARG A 128 0.90 -3.46 9.14
CA ARG A 128 1.67 -3.13 10.35
C ARG A 128 2.68 -4.22 10.69
N GLU A 129 2.21 -5.46 10.78
CA GLU A 129 3.06 -6.62 11.04
C GLU A 129 4.17 -6.74 9.98
N ARG A 130 3.82 -6.61 8.70
CA ARG A 130 4.77 -6.73 7.59
C ARG A 130 5.85 -5.65 7.61
N LEU A 131 5.48 -4.41 7.94
CA LEU A 131 6.44 -3.30 8.07
C LEU A 131 7.35 -3.50 9.28
N ASN A 132 6.84 -3.99 10.40
CA ASN A 132 7.64 -4.34 11.57
C ASN A 132 8.65 -5.45 11.25
N ASP A 133 8.22 -6.54 10.61
CA ASP A 133 9.10 -7.65 10.19
C ASP A 133 10.22 -7.20 9.25
N SER A 134 9.99 -6.12 8.54
CA SER A 134 10.90 -5.55 7.54
C SER A 134 11.54 -4.24 8.00
N SER A 135 11.56 -3.97 9.29
CA SER A 135 12.05 -2.72 9.87
C SER A 135 13.49 -2.38 9.43
N GLY A 136 14.39 -3.36 9.34
CA GLY A 136 15.75 -3.16 8.85
C GLY A 136 15.80 -2.62 7.41
N LEU A 137 14.92 -3.11 6.51
CA LEU A 137 14.85 -2.60 5.14
C LEU A 137 14.34 -1.16 5.09
N LEU A 138 13.39 -0.81 5.93
CA LEU A 138 12.87 0.55 6.05
C LEU A 138 13.93 1.48 6.61
N TYR A 139 14.65 1.04 7.65
CA TYR A 139 15.75 1.78 8.26
C TYR A 139 16.82 2.15 7.24
N ASP A 140 17.37 1.15 6.53
CA ASP A 140 18.42 1.35 5.54
C ASP A 140 17.94 2.19 4.33
N TRP A 141 16.70 1.97 3.89
CA TRP A 141 16.14 2.73 2.77
C TRP A 141 15.93 4.19 3.15
N SER A 142 15.38 4.48 4.33
CA SER A 142 15.10 5.85 4.77
C SER A 142 16.39 6.63 5.01
N ALA A 143 17.45 6.00 5.54
CA ALA A 143 18.78 6.59 5.68
C ALA A 143 19.33 7.04 4.32
N ARG A 144 19.38 6.11 3.35
CA ARG A 144 19.87 6.43 1.99
C ARG A 144 19.02 7.47 1.26
N MET A 145 17.70 7.48 1.49
CA MET A 145 16.82 8.50 0.90
C MET A 145 17.15 9.88 1.45
N LEU A 146 17.35 10.00 2.78
CA LEU A 146 17.71 11.27 3.39
C LEU A 146 19.07 11.76 2.87
N GLU A 147 20.11 10.92 2.84
CA GLU A 147 21.42 11.26 2.28
C GLU A 147 21.32 11.78 0.84
N MET A 148 20.50 11.14 0.00
CA MET A 148 20.29 11.58 -1.37
C MET A 148 19.58 12.94 -1.45
N ILE A 149 18.61 13.18 -0.58
CA ILE A 149 17.88 14.46 -0.51
C ILE A 149 18.82 15.56 -0.06
N GLU A 150 19.63 15.34 0.97
CA GLU A 150 20.65 16.27 1.48
C GLU A 150 21.69 16.57 0.41
N TYR A 151 22.25 15.54 -0.22
CA TYR A 151 23.23 15.72 -1.30
C TYR A 151 22.65 16.57 -2.44
N ALA A 152 21.44 16.29 -2.88
CA ALA A 152 20.79 17.05 -3.96
C ALA A 152 20.47 18.49 -3.56
N HIS A 153 20.09 18.71 -2.30
CA HIS A 153 19.81 20.06 -1.76
C HIS A 153 21.05 20.95 -1.78
N PHE A 154 22.21 20.41 -1.37
CA PHE A 154 23.44 21.20 -1.22
C PHE A 154 24.29 21.27 -2.50
N ASN A 155 24.17 20.31 -3.44
CA ASN A 155 25.11 20.17 -4.56
C ASN A 155 24.47 20.26 -5.95
N ALA A 156 23.13 20.13 -6.06
CA ALA A 156 22.50 20.11 -7.37
C ALA A 156 22.05 21.53 -7.80
N ALA A 157 22.22 21.84 -9.10
CA ALA A 157 21.42 22.89 -9.73
C ALA A 157 19.93 22.59 -9.51
N PRO A 158 19.01 23.56 -9.56
CA PRO A 158 17.61 23.37 -9.19
C PRO A 158 16.93 22.30 -10.06
N ASP A 159 17.15 21.04 -9.72
CA ASP A 159 16.54 19.88 -10.35
C ASP A 159 15.30 19.49 -9.51
N PRO A 160 14.10 19.37 -10.11
CA PRO A 160 12.89 18.96 -9.42
C PRO A 160 12.97 17.52 -8.84
N GLY A 161 14.01 16.75 -9.17
CA GLY A 161 14.18 15.35 -8.73
C GLY A 161 14.26 15.15 -7.22
N TRP A 162 14.91 16.07 -6.48
CA TRP A 162 15.02 15.99 -5.02
C TRP A 162 13.66 16.10 -4.31
N ARG A 163 12.74 16.93 -4.84
CA ARG A 163 11.37 17.06 -4.32
C ARG A 163 10.57 15.77 -4.43
N LEU A 164 10.86 14.94 -5.43
CA LEU A 164 10.24 13.61 -5.56
C LEU A 164 10.76 12.66 -4.48
N GLY A 165 12.05 12.76 -4.14
CA GLY A 165 12.67 12.01 -3.05
C GLY A 165 12.07 12.38 -1.69
N GLU A 166 11.97 13.68 -1.39
CA GLU A 166 11.32 14.16 -0.16
C GLU A 166 9.88 13.66 -0.03
N LYS A 167 9.08 13.84 -1.09
CA LYS A 167 7.70 13.34 -1.10
C LYS A 167 7.63 11.83 -0.89
N ALA A 168 8.54 11.06 -1.49
CA ALA A 168 8.57 9.62 -1.35
C ALA A 168 8.93 9.20 0.09
N LEU A 169 9.92 9.86 0.70
CA LEU A 169 10.29 9.61 2.08
C LEU A 169 9.15 9.98 3.03
N ARG A 170 8.58 11.18 2.88
CA ARG A 170 7.47 11.65 3.72
C ARG A 170 6.24 10.74 3.60
N ASP A 171 5.80 10.39 2.39
CA ASP A 171 4.67 9.46 2.17
C ASP A 171 4.89 8.10 2.83
N ALA A 172 6.15 7.60 2.86
CA ALA A 172 6.47 6.34 3.52
C ALA A 172 6.38 6.44 5.04
N LEU A 173 6.87 7.55 5.63
CA LEU A 173 6.80 7.80 7.07
C LEU A 173 5.38 8.08 7.52
N ASP A 174 4.61 8.87 6.75
CA ASP A 174 3.18 9.10 6.99
C ASP A 174 2.39 7.79 6.99
N ALA A 175 2.72 6.85 6.08
CA ALA A 175 2.11 5.53 6.07
C ALA A 175 2.40 4.73 7.35
N CYS A 176 3.63 4.82 7.87
CA CYS A 176 3.97 4.19 9.15
C CYS A 176 3.17 4.79 10.31
N VAL A 177 3.06 6.12 10.38
CA VAL A 177 2.26 6.81 11.40
C VAL A 177 0.78 6.43 11.28
N ALA A 178 0.23 6.43 10.07
CA ALA A 178 -1.16 6.05 9.83
C ALA A 178 -1.47 4.58 10.19
N LEU A 179 -0.44 3.74 10.26
CA LEU A 179 -0.52 2.34 10.71
C LEU A 179 -0.14 2.16 12.19
N ASP A 180 -0.08 3.24 12.98
CA ASP A 180 0.29 3.25 14.40
C ASP A 180 1.66 2.59 14.69
N LEU A 181 2.63 2.80 13.79
CA LEU A 181 3.99 2.31 13.98
C LEU A 181 4.86 3.35 14.69
N GLU A 182 5.67 2.88 15.64
CA GLU A 182 6.62 3.73 16.38
C GLU A 182 7.82 4.10 15.49
N LEU A 183 7.77 5.28 14.84
CA LEU A 183 8.81 5.71 13.89
C LEU A 183 10.22 5.72 14.50
N ARG A 184 10.34 6.11 15.77
CA ARG A 184 11.65 6.22 16.44
C ARG A 184 12.39 4.88 16.47
N ALA A 185 11.66 3.77 16.49
CA ALA A 185 12.22 2.42 16.46
C ALA A 185 12.52 1.92 15.04
N LEU A 186 11.93 2.54 14.02
CA LEU A 186 11.95 2.05 12.64
C LEU A 186 12.91 2.80 11.73
N VAL A 187 13.34 4.01 12.10
CA VAL A 187 14.18 4.85 11.25
C VAL A 187 15.36 5.44 12.01
N PRO A 188 16.45 5.84 11.31
CA PRO A 188 17.56 6.56 11.94
C PRO A 188 17.12 7.85 12.63
N ALA A 189 17.84 8.25 13.69
CA ALA A 189 17.55 9.49 14.43
C ALA A 189 17.54 10.73 13.53
N ALA A 190 18.41 10.79 12.51
CA ALA A 190 18.45 11.87 11.54
C ALA A 190 17.15 11.95 10.70
N VAL A 191 16.64 10.78 10.24
CA VAL A 191 15.38 10.70 9.50
C VAL A 191 14.19 11.10 10.39
N PHE A 192 14.18 10.65 11.64
CA PHE A 192 13.17 11.03 12.62
C PHE A 192 13.15 12.54 12.86
N ALA A 193 14.34 13.14 13.07
CA ALA A 193 14.48 14.57 13.25
C ALA A 193 14.05 15.36 12.01
N TRP A 194 14.43 14.92 10.82
CA TRP A 194 14.02 15.50 9.55
C TRP A 194 12.49 15.49 9.39
N TYR A 195 11.85 14.36 9.71
CA TYR A 195 10.40 14.22 9.59
C TYR A 195 9.62 15.18 10.49
N HIS A 196 10.07 15.38 11.74
CA HIS A 196 9.44 16.27 12.72
C HIS A 196 9.89 17.74 12.62
N GLY A 197 10.99 18.02 11.94
CA GLY A 197 11.51 19.37 11.69
C GLY A 197 10.98 20.04 10.42
N ASP A 198 9.79 19.68 9.95
CA ASP A 198 9.16 20.16 8.70
C ASP A 198 9.97 19.89 7.42
N GLY A 199 10.99 19.04 7.50
CA GLY A 199 11.83 18.70 6.36
C GLY A 199 12.68 19.85 5.83
N HIS A 200 12.84 20.91 6.60
CA HIS A 200 13.74 22.00 6.24
C HIS A 200 15.14 21.71 6.76
N PHE A 201 16.09 21.63 5.84
CA PHE A 201 17.50 21.77 6.18
C PHE A 201 17.69 23.21 6.61
N GLY A 202 18.00 23.42 7.89
CA GLY A 202 18.20 24.76 8.43
C GLY A 202 19.17 25.54 7.53
N SER A 203 18.75 26.72 7.12
CA SER A 203 19.64 27.65 6.44
C SER A 203 20.73 28.03 7.44
N GLY A 204 21.90 27.38 7.34
CA GLY A 204 23.10 27.75 8.05
C GLY A 204 23.72 29.02 7.44
#